data_5f2cfc84c1bca569ebd02a1f448743ab
#
_entry.id   5f2cfc84c1bca569ebd02a1f448743ab
#
_cell.length_a   1.000
_cell.length_b   1.000
_cell.length_c   1.000
_cell.angle_alpha   90.00
_cell.angle_beta   90.00
_cell.angle_gamma   90.00
#
_symmetry.space_group_name_H-M   'P 1'
#
loop_
_entity.id
_entity.type
_entity.pdbx_description
1 polymer ?
#
loop_
_entity_poly.entity_id
_entity_poly.type
_entity_poly.pdbx_seq_one_letter_code
_entity_poly.pdbx_strand_id
1 'polypeptide(L)'
;MAAQTNLQKDILVLNLEEQLMEIAEEMYGKELSALTDQETYYAVLILTKRLMAVSDCNEGEKKVYYISAEFLIGKLLSNNLINLGVYDKMSDILEKYGKKLSVIEEVEPEPSLGNGGLGRLAACFLDSIATLGLPGEGIGLNYHFGLFKQVFKDKLQTAEKNAWIEENSWLTKTDITYDVYFGKKKVTSRLYD
;
A
#
# COMPACT_ATOMS: atom_id res chain seq x y z
N MET A 1 9.85 10.16 -22.85
CA MET A 1 9.02 9.52 -21.81
C MET A 1 9.34 10.09 -20.44
N ALA A 2 10.54 10.00 -19.88
CA ALA A 2 10.85 10.51 -18.52
C ALA A 2 10.49 12.00 -18.28
N ALA A 3 10.71 12.90 -19.24
CA ALA A 3 10.35 14.31 -19.09
C ALA A 3 8.83 14.58 -19.03
N GLN A 4 8.03 13.76 -19.71
CA GLN A 4 6.56 13.84 -19.62
C GLN A 4 6.04 13.28 -18.30
N THR A 5 6.65 12.22 -17.77
CA THR A 5 6.31 11.61 -16.48
C THR A 5 6.59 12.57 -15.34
N ASN A 6 7.76 13.23 -15.36
CA ASN A 6 8.11 14.26 -14.36
C ASN A 6 7.15 15.46 -14.39
N LEU A 7 6.78 15.98 -15.56
CA LEU A 7 5.80 17.07 -15.66
C LEU A 7 4.44 16.66 -15.11
N GLN A 8 4.00 15.45 -15.35
CA GLN A 8 2.73 14.92 -14.86
C GLN A 8 2.73 14.76 -13.34
N LYS A 9 3.84 14.26 -12.77
CA LYS A 9 4.06 14.19 -11.32
C LYS A 9 4.04 15.58 -10.69
N ASP A 10 4.75 16.55 -11.28
CA ASP A 10 4.80 17.92 -10.76
C ASP A 10 3.42 18.57 -10.73
N ILE A 11 2.61 18.39 -11.77
CA ILE A 11 1.23 18.89 -11.84
C ILE A 11 0.37 18.25 -10.73
N LEU A 12 0.47 16.93 -10.53
CA LEU A 12 -0.24 16.24 -9.46
C LEU A 12 0.18 16.72 -8.08
N VAL A 13 1.48 16.91 -7.85
CA VAL A 13 2.00 17.41 -6.57
C VAL A 13 1.59 18.86 -6.32
N LEU A 14 1.47 19.69 -7.35
CA LEU A 14 1.00 21.08 -7.20
C LEU A 14 -0.48 21.12 -6.77
N ASN A 15 -1.31 20.23 -7.25
CA ASN A 15 -2.77 20.23 -7.07
C ASN A 15 -3.26 19.16 -6.08
N LEU A 16 -2.43 18.72 -5.12
CA LEU A 16 -2.78 17.65 -4.17
C LEU A 16 -4.07 17.91 -3.39
N GLU A 17 -4.28 19.14 -2.95
CA GLU A 17 -5.47 19.54 -2.17
C GLU A 17 -6.74 19.40 -3.01
N GLU A 18 -6.73 19.92 -4.23
CA GLU A 18 -7.86 19.86 -5.17
C GLU A 18 -8.21 18.40 -5.52
N GLN A 19 -7.20 17.59 -5.83
CA GLN A 19 -7.41 16.18 -6.14
C GLN A 19 -7.93 15.38 -4.94
N LEU A 20 -7.47 15.68 -3.72
CA LEU A 20 -7.98 15.02 -2.53
C LEU A 20 -9.46 15.37 -2.29
N MET A 21 -9.86 16.62 -2.56
CA MET A 21 -11.24 17.06 -2.49
C MET A 21 -12.10 16.38 -3.58
N GLU A 22 -11.60 16.28 -4.81
CA GLU A 22 -12.29 15.56 -5.90
C GLU A 22 -12.51 14.07 -5.52
N ILE A 23 -11.51 13.39 -4.98
CA ILE A 23 -11.63 12.00 -4.53
C ILE A 23 -12.66 11.87 -3.41
N ALA A 24 -12.68 12.81 -2.45
CA ALA A 24 -13.65 12.82 -1.37
C ALA A 24 -15.10 12.95 -1.89
N GLU A 25 -15.32 13.84 -2.86
CA GLU A 25 -16.61 14.02 -3.51
C GLU A 25 -17.00 12.80 -4.36
N GLU A 26 -16.08 12.29 -5.20
CA GLU A 26 -16.33 11.13 -6.06
C GLU A 26 -16.69 9.86 -5.27
N MET A 27 -15.97 9.59 -4.17
CA MET A 27 -16.15 8.36 -3.40
C MET A 27 -17.31 8.42 -2.41
N TYR A 28 -17.52 9.58 -1.79
CA TYR A 28 -18.38 9.70 -0.61
C TYR A 28 -19.45 10.78 -0.74
N GLY A 29 -19.39 11.66 -1.75
CA GLY A 29 -20.29 12.80 -1.89
C GLY A 29 -20.17 13.77 -0.72
N LYS A 30 -18.97 13.96 -0.16
CA LYS A 30 -18.71 14.73 1.04
C LYS A 30 -17.52 15.67 0.86
N GLU A 31 -17.56 16.80 1.57
CA GLU A 31 -16.38 17.64 1.76
C GLU A 31 -15.33 16.90 2.61
N LEU A 32 -14.05 17.19 2.39
CA LEU A 32 -12.92 16.56 3.09
C LEU A 32 -13.01 16.71 4.62
N SER A 33 -13.52 17.82 5.12
CA SER A 33 -13.75 18.08 6.56
C SER A 33 -14.77 17.13 7.20
N ALA A 34 -15.73 16.65 6.40
CA ALA A 34 -16.83 15.79 6.86
C ALA A 34 -16.53 14.30 6.77
N LEU A 35 -15.40 13.90 6.18
CA LEU A 35 -14.98 12.49 6.11
C LEU A 35 -14.65 11.96 7.51
N THR A 36 -14.91 10.68 7.75
CA THR A 36 -14.34 9.94 8.90
C THR A 36 -12.84 9.70 8.67
N ASP A 37 -12.11 9.29 9.71
CA ASP A 37 -10.68 8.96 9.56
C ASP A 37 -10.47 7.80 8.59
N GLN A 38 -11.36 6.80 8.58
CA GLN A 38 -11.35 5.69 7.62
C GLN A 38 -11.55 6.18 6.17
N GLU A 39 -12.56 7.01 5.92
CA GLU A 39 -12.83 7.57 4.60
C GLU A 39 -11.66 8.47 4.14
N THR A 40 -11.08 9.24 5.05
CA THR A 40 -9.90 10.07 4.77
C THR A 40 -8.69 9.21 4.40
N TYR A 41 -8.45 8.12 5.15
CA TYR A 41 -7.40 7.15 4.81
C TYR A 41 -7.53 6.64 3.38
N TYR A 42 -8.72 6.20 2.98
CA TYR A 42 -8.93 5.69 1.61
C TYR A 42 -8.77 6.77 0.54
N ALA A 43 -9.20 8.00 0.80
CA ALA A 43 -8.99 9.10 -0.13
C ALA A 43 -7.48 9.39 -0.33
N VAL A 44 -6.72 9.45 0.77
CA VAL A 44 -5.26 9.64 0.72
C VAL A 44 -4.56 8.45 0.07
N LEU A 45 -5.00 7.21 0.35
CA LEU A 45 -4.49 5.99 -0.29
C LEU A 45 -4.62 6.06 -1.82
N ILE A 46 -5.80 6.40 -2.33
CA ILE A 46 -6.06 6.50 -3.77
C ILE A 46 -5.20 7.58 -4.41
N LEU A 47 -5.10 8.75 -3.77
CA LEU A 47 -4.23 9.82 -4.26
C LEU A 47 -2.76 9.38 -4.29
N THR A 48 -2.31 8.70 -3.25
CA THR A 48 -0.94 8.16 -3.20
C THR A 48 -0.69 7.14 -4.32
N LYS A 49 -1.63 6.24 -4.59
CA LYS A 49 -1.54 5.30 -5.73
C LYS A 49 -1.49 6.03 -7.08
N ARG A 50 -2.27 7.11 -7.26
CA ARG A 50 -2.21 7.94 -8.48
C ARG A 50 -0.82 8.57 -8.66
N LEU A 51 -0.21 9.07 -7.59
CA LEU A 51 1.15 9.63 -7.60
C LEU A 51 2.22 8.57 -7.90
N MET A 52 2.09 7.38 -7.31
CA MET A 52 3.00 6.26 -7.58
C MET A 52 2.95 5.83 -9.05
N ALA A 53 1.76 5.78 -9.65
CA ALA A 53 1.57 5.36 -11.04
C ALA A 53 2.26 6.28 -12.06
N VAL A 54 2.53 7.54 -11.70
CA VAL A 54 3.26 8.52 -12.54
C VAL A 54 4.67 8.79 -12.04
N SER A 55 5.17 8.03 -11.07
CA SER A 55 6.53 8.15 -10.58
C SER A 55 7.47 7.27 -11.38
N ASP A 56 8.69 7.75 -11.59
CA ASP A 56 9.71 6.99 -12.29
C ASP A 56 10.10 5.74 -11.48
N CYS A 57 10.25 4.61 -12.19
CA CYS A 57 10.82 3.38 -11.65
C CYS A 57 12.28 3.26 -12.11
N ASN A 58 13.11 2.63 -11.28
CA ASN A 58 14.48 2.32 -11.67
C ASN A 58 14.48 1.28 -12.79
N GLU A 59 15.09 1.64 -13.94
CA GLU A 59 15.22 0.77 -15.10
C GLU A 59 16.68 0.35 -15.30
N GLY A 60 16.91 -0.80 -15.91
CA GLY A 60 18.24 -1.29 -16.24
C GLY A 60 18.22 -2.58 -17.04
N GLU A 61 19.36 -2.93 -17.64
CA GLU A 61 19.50 -4.18 -18.42
C GLU A 61 19.30 -5.45 -17.60
N LYS A 62 19.54 -5.37 -16.29
CA LYS A 62 19.35 -6.49 -15.33
C LYS A 62 18.39 -6.06 -14.23
N LYS A 63 17.47 -6.93 -13.89
CA LYS A 63 16.49 -6.75 -12.84
C LYS A 63 16.71 -7.78 -11.73
N VAL A 64 16.66 -7.35 -10.47
CA VAL A 64 16.74 -8.21 -9.30
C VAL A 64 15.34 -8.67 -8.93
N TYR A 65 15.12 -9.98 -8.81
CA TYR A 65 13.90 -10.55 -8.29
C TYR A 65 14.18 -11.16 -6.93
N TYR A 66 13.60 -10.58 -5.87
CA TYR A 66 13.71 -11.12 -4.52
C TYR A 66 12.47 -11.97 -4.23
N ILE A 67 12.66 -13.31 -4.21
CA ILE A 67 11.56 -14.25 -4.01
C ILE A 67 11.58 -14.71 -2.55
N SER A 68 10.47 -14.50 -1.83
CA SER A 68 10.31 -14.91 -0.45
C SER A 68 8.89 -15.36 -0.16
N ALA A 69 8.75 -16.32 0.76
CA ALA A 69 7.42 -16.69 1.27
C ALA A 69 6.82 -15.59 2.17
N GLU A 70 7.66 -14.72 2.75
CA GLU A 70 7.23 -13.67 3.67
C GLU A 70 7.90 -12.34 3.35
N PHE A 71 7.14 -11.24 3.55
CA PHE A 71 7.63 -9.86 3.53
C PHE A 71 7.00 -9.09 4.68
N LEU A 72 7.74 -8.82 5.74
CA LEU A 72 7.28 -8.01 6.88
C LEU A 72 7.61 -6.54 6.64
N ILE A 73 6.80 -5.88 5.83
CA ILE A 73 7.05 -4.52 5.32
C ILE A 73 6.47 -3.41 6.18
N GLY A 74 5.51 -3.71 7.07
CA GLY A 74 4.82 -2.71 7.88
C GLY A 74 3.76 -1.91 7.09
N LYS A 75 3.26 -0.83 7.69
CA LYS A 75 2.30 0.09 7.05
C LYS A 75 2.97 0.86 5.92
N LEU A 76 2.23 1.15 4.87
CA LEU A 76 2.78 1.67 3.61
C LEU A 76 2.47 3.15 3.38
N LEU A 77 1.40 3.71 3.97
CA LEU A 77 0.95 5.06 3.65
C LEU A 77 2.05 6.10 3.90
N SER A 78 2.56 6.18 5.12
CA SER A 78 3.61 7.13 5.47
C SER A 78 4.89 6.89 4.69
N ASN A 79 5.29 5.63 4.54
CA ASN A 79 6.48 5.27 3.78
C ASN A 79 6.38 5.75 2.32
N ASN A 80 5.24 5.55 1.68
CA ASN A 80 5.03 5.98 0.29
C ASN A 80 4.96 7.51 0.18
N LEU A 81 4.28 8.21 1.10
CA LEU A 81 4.23 9.67 1.11
C LEU A 81 5.62 10.30 1.30
N ILE A 82 6.45 9.72 2.17
CA ILE A 82 7.85 10.15 2.39
C ILE A 82 8.67 9.93 1.13
N ASN A 83 8.62 8.74 0.54
CA ASN A 83 9.38 8.42 -0.67
C ASN A 83 8.94 9.26 -1.89
N LEU A 84 7.68 9.65 -1.96
CA LEU A 84 7.16 10.57 -2.97
C LEU A 84 7.53 12.04 -2.69
N GLY A 85 8.03 12.37 -1.49
CA GLY A 85 8.40 13.73 -1.07
C GLY A 85 7.18 14.62 -0.79
N VAL A 86 6.03 14.05 -0.44
CA VAL A 86 4.76 14.79 -0.25
C VAL A 86 4.18 14.66 1.17
N TYR A 87 4.89 14.02 2.09
CA TYR A 87 4.41 13.75 3.45
C TYR A 87 4.00 15.02 4.19
N ASP A 88 4.92 16.00 4.29
CA ASP A 88 4.67 17.25 5.01
C ASP A 88 3.53 18.04 4.35
N LYS A 89 3.53 18.12 3.01
CA LYS A 89 2.47 18.80 2.26
C LYS A 89 1.11 18.15 2.48
N MET A 90 1.04 16.82 2.54
CA MET A 90 -0.19 16.10 2.84
C MET A 90 -0.66 16.36 4.27
N SER A 91 0.26 16.38 5.23
CA SER A 91 -0.04 16.75 6.63
C SER A 91 -0.64 18.15 6.73
N ASP A 92 0.00 19.16 6.09
CA ASP A 92 -0.48 20.53 6.07
C ASP A 92 -1.87 20.68 5.44
N ILE A 93 -2.14 19.93 4.34
CA ILE A 93 -3.45 19.91 3.71
C ILE A 93 -4.49 19.36 4.68
N LEU A 94 -4.25 18.19 5.26
CA LEU A 94 -5.20 17.55 6.17
C LEU A 94 -5.51 18.41 7.40
N GLU A 95 -4.50 19.11 7.95
CA GLU A 95 -4.68 20.02 9.09
C GLU A 95 -5.63 21.17 8.79
N LYS A 96 -5.66 21.72 7.58
CA LYS A 96 -6.64 22.76 7.17
C LYS A 96 -8.09 22.29 7.32
N TYR A 97 -8.32 20.98 7.18
CA TYR A 97 -9.65 20.35 7.28
C TYR A 97 -9.89 19.67 8.63
N GLY A 98 -9.05 19.99 9.64
CA GLY A 98 -9.19 19.48 11.01
C GLY A 98 -8.81 18.01 11.16
N LYS A 99 -8.04 17.46 10.22
CA LYS A 99 -7.53 16.08 10.23
C LYS A 99 -6.06 16.05 10.62
N LYS A 100 -5.63 14.95 11.22
CA LYS A 100 -4.20 14.73 11.53
C LYS A 100 -3.71 13.49 10.79
N LEU A 101 -2.68 13.66 9.96
CA LEU A 101 -2.12 12.55 9.19
C LEU A 101 -1.69 11.39 10.11
N SER A 102 -1.10 11.69 11.27
CA SER A 102 -0.70 10.68 12.26
C SER A 102 -1.87 9.84 12.82
N VAL A 103 -3.10 10.37 12.83
CA VAL A 103 -4.31 9.61 13.21
C VAL A 103 -4.80 8.78 12.02
N ILE A 104 -4.75 9.35 10.82
CA ILE A 104 -5.15 8.66 9.59
C ILE A 104 -4.25 7.45 9.30
N GLU A 105 -2.95 7.54 9.54
CA GLU A 105 -2.00 6.43 9.41
C GLU A 105 -2.33 5.25 10.32
N GLU A 106 -2.90 5.49 11.52
CA GLU A 106 -3.27 4.41 12.44
C GLU A 106 -4.44 3.56 11.94
N VAL A 107 -5.26 4.11 11.06
CA VAL A 107 -6.40 3.39 10.46
C VAL A 107 -5.94 2.31 9.46
N GLU A 108 -4.75 2.46 8.88
CA GLU A 108 -4.23 1.52 7.89
C GLU A 108 -4.11 0.09 8.45
N PRO A 109 -4.74 -0.90 7.78
CA PRO A 109 -4.49 -2.30 8.10
C PRO A 109 -3.05 -2.67 7.78
N GLU A 110 -2.30 -3.19 8.75
CA GLU A 110 -0.93 -3.63 8.49
C GLU A 110 -0.93 -4.84 7.54
N PRO A 111 -0.15 -4.80 6.45
CA PRO A 111 -0.03 -5.92 5.53
C PRO A 111 0.49 -7.17 6.23
N SER A 112 -0.32 -8.24 6.22
CA SER A 112 0.01 -9.52 6.85
C SER A 112 0.75 -10.46 5.90
N LEU A 113 1.84 -9.99 5.32
CA LEU A 113 2.66 -10.74 4.36
C LEU A 113 3.87 -11.42 5.01
N GLY A 114 4.06 -11.28 6.30
CA GLY A 114 5.15 -11.89 7.05
C GLY A 114 4.99 -11.72 8.55
N ASN A 115 5.73 -12.48 9.34
CA ASN A 115 5.59 -12.46 10.80
C ASN A 115 6.90 -12.60 11.59
N GLY A 116 8.02 -12.76 10.95
CA GLY A 116 9.27 -13.04 11.65
C GLY A 116 10.53 -12.63 10.90
N GLY A 117 11.65 -13.23 11.28
CA GLY A 117 12.98 -12.88 10.78
C GLY A 117 13.13 -13.03 9.27
N LEU A 118 12.52 -14.06 8.67
CA LEU A 118 12.52 -14.27 7.22
C LEU A 118 11.85 -13.09 6.48
N GLY A 119 10.66 -12.71 6.93
CA GLY A 119 9.92 -11.60 6.33
C GLY A 119 10.60 -10.25 6.56
N ARG A 120 11.18 -10.03 7.76
CA ARG A 120 11.89 -8.77 8.02
C ARG A 120 13.18 -8.66 7.21
N LEU A 121 13.92 -9.77 7.04
CA LEU A 121 15.12 -9.79 6.19
C LEU A 121 14.75 -9.44 4.74
N ALA A 122 13.68 -10.03 4.21
CA ALA A 122 13.19 -9.72 2.86
C ALA A 122 12.82 -8.23 2.70
N ALA A 123 12.13 -7.64 3.68
CA ALA A 123 11.80 -6.21 3.69
C ALA A 123 13.07 -5.34 3.69
N CYS A 124 14.08 -5.66 4.49
CA CYS A 124 15.35 -4.92 4.52
C CYS A 124 16.11 -5.02 3.19
N PHE A 125 16.05 -6.15 2.51
CA PHE A 125 16.68 -6.27 1.19
C PHE A 125 15.96 -5.48 0.11
N LEU A 126 14.61 -5.41 0.13
CA LEU A 126 13.86 -4.53 -0.78
C LEU A 126 14.23 -3.07 -0.56
N ASP A 127 14.33 -2.64 0.69
CA ASP A 127 14.78 -1.30 1.07
C ASP A 127 16.19 -1.00 0.53
N SER A 128 17.10 -1.98 0.65
CA SER A 128 18.47 -1.87 0.13
C SER A 128 18.49 -1.77 -1.40
N ILE A 129 17.68 -2.57 -2.10
CA ILE A 129 17.55 -2.53 -3.56
C ILE A 129 17.08 -1.14 -4.00
N ALA A 130 16.05 -0.60 -3.33
CA ALA A 130 15.52 0.74 -3.61
C ALA A 130 16.55 1.84 -3.32
N THR A 131 17.23 1.79 -2.17
CA THR A 131 18.25 2.77 -1.75
C THR A 131 19.45 2.81 -2.69
N LEU A 132 19.83 1.66 -3.24
CA LEU A 132 20.91 1.55 -4.22
C LEU A 132 20.49 1.93 -5.65
N GLY A 133 19.24 2.28 -5.87
CA GLY A 133 18.71 2.62 -7.18
C GLY A 133 18.70 1.44 -8.17
N LEU A 134 18.66 0.21 -7.67
CA LEU A 134 18.65 -0.99 -8.50
C LEU A 134 17.24 -1.29 -9.01
N PRO A 135 17.07 -1.68 -10.26
CA PRO A 135 15.82 -2.24 -10.74
C PRO A 135 15.52 -3.56 -10.01
N GLY A 136 14.43 -3.63 -9.25
CA GLY A 136 14.12 -4.82 -8.47
C GLY A 136 12.67 -4.97 -8.12
N GLU A 137 12.26 -6.22 -7.91
CA GLU A 137 10.90 -6.58 -7.48
C GLU A 137 10.93 -7.64 -6.38
N GLY A 138 10.03 -7.50 -5.41
CA GLY A 138 9.71 -8.55 -4.45
C GLY A 138 8.60 -9.44 -5.00
N ILE A 139 8.77 -10.76 -4.94
CA ILE A 139 7.76 -11.73 -5.35
C ILE A 139 7.45 -12.64 -4.17
N GLY A 140 6.20 -12.67 -3.73
CA GLY A 140 5.78 -13.42 -2.55
C GLY A 140 4.38 -13.99 -2.66
N LEU A 141 3.89 -14.49 -1.52
CA LEU A 141 2.56 -15.03 -1.38
C LEU A 141 1.62 -13.95 -0.81
N ASN A 142 0.47 -13.78 -1.45
CA ASN A 142 -0.58 -12.92 -0.95
C ASN A 142 -1.47 -13.71 0.03
N TYR A 143 -1.15 -13.67 1.32
CA TYR A 143 -1.92 -14.36 2.36
C TYR A 143 -3.25 -13.67 2.57
N HIS A 144 -4.35 -14.38 2.30
CA HIS A 144 -5.70 -13.84 2.45
C HIS A 144 -6.06 -13.48 3.89
N PHE A 145 -5.62 -14.29 4.84
CA PHE A 145 -5.76 -14.01 6.28
C PHE A 145 -4.39 -13.70 6.86
N GLY A 146 -4.32 -12.62 7.64
CA GLY A 146 -3.15 -12.30 8.41
C GLY A 146 -2.95 -13.22 9.62
N LEU A 147 -2.06 -12.82 10.52
CA LEU A 147 -1.98 -13.37 11.86
C LEU A 147 -3.34 -13.24 12.54
N PHE A 148 -3.69 -14.21 13.38
CA PHE A 148 -4.97 -14.18 14.08
C PHE A 148 -5.13 -12.90 14.90
N LYS A 149 -6.29 -12.24 14.76
CA LYS A 149 -6.66 -11.12 15.61
C LYS A 149 -6.92 -11.64 17.02
N GLN A 150 -6.17 -11.11 17.99
CA GLN A 150 -6.35 -11.46 19.39
C GLN A 150 -7.54 -10.69 19.98
N VAL A 151 -8.47 -11.39 20.58
CA VAL A 151 -9.67 -10.82 21.22
C VAL A 151 -9.89 -11.45 22.59
N PHE A 152 -10.62 -10.76 23.46
CA PHE A 152 -11.03 -11.31 24.75
C PHE A 152 -12.51 -11.68 24.70
N LYS A 153 -12.82 -12.97 24.99
CA LYS A 153 -14.17 -13.49 25.18
C LYS A 153 -14.25 -14.19 26.53
N ASP A 154 -15.24 -13.86 27.32
CA ASP A 154 -15.45 -14.44 28.64
C ASP A 154 -14.20 -14.39 29.55
N LYS A 155 -13.47 -13.28 29.50
CA LYS A 155 -12.19 -13.04 30.20
C LYS A 155 -11.01 -13.92 29.74
N LEU A 156 -11.17 -14.67 28.65
CA LEU A 156 -10.13 -15.50 28.06
C LEU A 156 -9.65 -14.88 26.74
N GLN A 157 -8.33 -14.92 26.52
CA GLN A 157 -7.76 -14.56 25.23
C GLN A 157 -8.11 -15.63 24.20
N THR A 158 -8.70 -15.20 23.10
CA THR A 158 -9.07 -16.04 21.97
C THR A 158 -8.58 -15.44 20.67
N ALA A 159 -8.55 -16.22 19.61
CA ALA A 159 -8.09 -15.81 18.30
C ALA A 159 -9.24 -15.80 17.29
N GLU A 160 -9.32 -14.75 16.50
CA GLU A 160 -10.26 -14.62 15.38
C GLU A 160 -9.52 -14.47 14.05
N LYS A 161 -10.21 -14.72 12.94
CA LYS A 161 -9.66 -14.47 11.60
C LYS A 161 -9.38 -12.99 11.44
N ASN A 162 -8.21 -12.64 10.91
CA ASN A 162 -7.84 -11.30 10.54
C ASN A 162 -7.86 -11.16 9.02
N ALA A 163 -8.98 -10.69 8.46
CA ALA A 163 -9.08 -10.32 7.06
C ALA A 163 -8.52 -8.90 6.92
N TRP A 164 -7.27 -8.80 6.48
CA TRP A 164 -6.57 -7.51 6.33
C TRP A 164 -6.67 -6.93 4.91
N ILE A 165 -7.00 -7.78 3.93
CA ILE A 165 -7.20 -7.35 2.54
C ILE A 165 -8.62 -6.88 2.39
N GLU A 166 -8.80 -5.61 2.10
CA GLU A 166 -10.07 -4.98 1.81
C GLU A 166 -10.18 -4.63 0.32
N GLU A 167 -11.37 -4.23 -0.13
CA GLU A 167 -11.64 -3.86 -1.53
C GLU A 167 -10.76 -2.69 -1.97
N ASN A 168 -10.58 -1.69 -1.11
CA ASN A 168 -9.68 -0.57 -1.34
C ASN A 168 -8.37 -0.80 -0.57
N SER A 169 -7.40 -1.43 -1.19
CA SER A 169 -6.10 -1.71 -0.59
C SER A 169 -4.95 -1.26 -1.49
N TRP A 170 -3.73 -1.41 -1.02
CA TRP A 170 -2.54 -1.21 -1.84
C TRP A 170 -2.47 -2.18 -3.01
N LEU A 171 -3.05 -3.37 -2.86
CA LEU A 171 -3.03 -4.42 -3.88
C LEU A 171 -3.97 -4.10 -5.03
N THR A 172 -3.49 -4.32 -6.23
CA THR A 172 -4.28 -4.27 -7.46
C THR A 172 -4.44 -5.68 -8.00
N LYS A 173 -5.68 -6.15 -8.09
CA LYS A 173 -6.01 -7.45 -8.66
C LYS A 173 -5.79 -7.43 -10.17
N THR A 174 -4.98 -8.35 -10.70
CA THR A 174 -4.78 -8.48 -12.14
C THR A 174 -5.62 -9.60 -12.74
N ASP A 175 -5.71 -9.65 -14.08
CA ASP A 175 -6.36 -10.75 -14.80
C ASP A 175 -5.42 -11.92 -15.08
N ILE A 176 -4.16 -11.83 -14.65
CA ILE A 176 -3.15 -12.85 -14.85
C ILE A 176 -3.34 -13.97 -13.87
N THR A 177 -3.53 -15.19 -14.37
CA THR A 177 -3.72 -16.39 -13.56
C THR A 177 -2.82 -17.53 -14.03
N TYR A 178 -2.44 -18.39 -13.08
CA TYR A 178 -1.63 -19.58 -13.33
C TYR A 178 -2.27 -20.79 -12.67
N ASP A 179 -2.33 -21.90 -13.40
CA ASP A 179 -2.78 -23.18 -12.87
C ASP A 179 -1.61 -23.95 -12.27
N VAL A 180 -1.73 -24.30 -11.00
CA VAL A 180 -0.73 -25.09 -10.26
C VAL A 180 -1.32 -26.46 -9.93
N TYR A 181 -0.61 -27.52 -10.24
CA TYR A 181 -1.07 -28.90 -10.04
C TYR A 181 -0.34 -29.56 -8.86
N PHE A 182 -1.11 -30.07 -7.91
CA PHE A 182 -0.64 -30.86 -6.79
C PHE A 182 -1.17 -32.30 -6.96
N GLY A 183 -0.46 -33.12 -7.71
CA GLY A 183 -0.96 -34.43 -8.12
C GLY A 183 -2.24 -34.31 -8.95
N LYS A 184 -3.37 -34.79 -8.40
CA LYS A 184 -4.69 -34.70 -9.07
C LYS A 184 -5.46 -33.42 -8.79
N LYS A 185 -4.97 -32.58 -7.85
CA LYS A 185 -5.63 -31.35 -7.47
C LYS A 185 -5.05 -30.16 -8.25
N LYS A 186 -5.91 -29.44 -8.93
CA LYS A 186 -5.58 -28.18 -9.60
C LYS A 186 -5.98 -26.99 -8.70
N VAL A 187 -5.10 -26.01 -8.57
CA VAL A 187 -5.37 -24.73 -7.91
C VAL A 187 -5.00 -23.63 -8.88
N THR A 188 -5.89 -22.66 -9.08
CA THR A 188 -5.60 -21.48 -9.90
C THR A 188 -5.12 -20.36 -8.99
N SER A 189 -3.91 -19.89 -9.20
CA SER A 189 -3.30 -18.75 -8.54
C SER A 189 -3.54 -17.49 -9.38
N ARG A 190 -3.69 -16.35 -8.73
CA ARG A 190 -3.84 -15.05 -9.38
C ARG A 190 -2.72 -14.11 -8.96
N LEU A 191 -2.21 -13.34 -9.91
CA LEU A 191 -1.24 -12.27 -9.64
C LEU A 191 -1.98 -11.05 -9.08
N TYR A 192 -1.39 -10.44 -8.05
CA TYR A 192 -1.72 -9.12 -7.52
C TYR A 192 -0.47 -8.24 -7.63
N ASP A 193 -0.69 -6.96 -7.95
CA ASP A 193 0.34 -5.94 -8.03
C ASP A 193 0.13 -4.89 -6.94
#